data_74e4907e8dc0db08e6e6c828c0346c43
#
_entry.id   74e4907e8dc0db08e6e6c828c0346c43
#
_cell.length_a   1.000
_cell.length_b   1.000
_cell.length_c   1.000
_cell.angle_alpha   90.00
_cell.angle_beta   90.00
_cell.angle_gamma   90.00
#
_symmetry.space_group_name_H-M   'P 1'
#
loop_
_entity.id
_entity.type
_entity.pdbx_description
1 polymer ?
#
loop_
_entity_poly.entity_id
_entity_poly.type
_entity_poly.pdbx_seq_one_letter_code
_entity_poly.pdbx_strand_id
1 'polypeptide(L)'
;LKKPIPFGEYYLMDRIAVGGMAEVFKAKAFGSDGFEKDVALKRILPNIAEDAEFIDMFIDEAKIAVKLSHANIVQIFKLDQVEGSYFIAMEYIQGRDLRTIFDRARRKDGIPIDPKMIAYVIARICEGLDYAHRKRDEQGNPIGIVHRDVSPQNILISYEGDVKIIDFGVAKAQNKMSRTQAGILKGKFAYMSPEQIQGLQLDQRSDLFSLGIVFYELLTGQRLFVGESDFHTLEMIRNMDVPPPSSKNPQVPKAIDEISLKALARNVDQRYTYASDMHEDLQRYLYSNQPIFTRQNLSQFLRECFKEDLEKEKLRTAAYKPFFDELRKNPAAFEQGDTPSSQAASMNMPQQQFHQHHNMGSG
;
A
#
# COMPACT_ATOMS: atom_id res chain seq x y z
N LEU A 1 -4.31 -29.35 8.85
CA LEU A 1 -4.81 -27.98 8.60
C LEU A 1 -4.81 -27.23 9.91
N LYS A 2 -4.21 -26.04 9.95
CA LYS A 2 -4.30 -25.17 11.14
C LYS A 2 -5.76 -24.70 11.26
N LYS A 3 -6.34 -24.79 12.46
CA LYS A 3 -7.64 -24.19 12.73
C LYS A 3 -7.50 -22.66 12.69
N PRO A 4 -8.54 -21.92 12.22
CA PRO A 4 -8.59 -20.47 12.37
C PRO A 4 -8.44 -20.07 13.83
N ILE A 5 -7.71 -18.99 14.10
CA ILE A 5 -7.40 -18.49 15.45
C ILE A 5 -8.37 -17.35 15.75
N PRO A 6 -9.16 -17.40 16.84
CA PRO A 6 -9.98 -16.28 17.27
C PRO A 6 -9.12 -15.05 17.60
N PHE A 7 -9.57 -13.87 17.19
CA PHE A 7 -8.93 -12.59 17.45
C PHE A 7 -9.97 -11.47 17.46
N GLY A 8 -10.54 -11.16 18.60
CA GLY A 8 -11.70 -10.28 18.73
C GLY A 8 -12.89 -10.77 17.87
N GLU A 9 -13.41 -9.93 17.02
CA GLU A 9 -14.50 -10.26 16.08
C GLU A 9 -14.04 -10.98 14.81
N TYR A 10 -12.73 -11.32 14.70
CA TYR A 10 -12.11 -11.93 13.53
C TYR A 10 -11.63 -13.35 13.84
N TYR A 11 -11.53 -14.13 12.77
CA TYR A 11 -10.84 -15.43 12.77
C TYR A 11 -9.65 -15.36 11.82
N LEU A 12 -8.43 -15.41 12.37
CA LEU A 12 -7.20 -15.42 11.58
C LEU A 12 -7.04 -16.77 10.90
N MET A 13 -6.91 -16.76 9.58
CA MET A 13 -6.75 -17.96 8.77
C MET A 13 -5.29 -18.18 8.36
N ASP A 14 -4.84 -17.53 7.30
CA ASP A 14 -3.48 -17.65 6.78
C ASP A 14 -2.69 -16.37 7.03
N ARG A 15 -1.44 -16.52 7.51
CA ARG A 15 -0.50 -15.40 7.53
C ARG A 15 0.03 -15.19 6.12
N ILE A 16 -0.28 -14.03 5.52
CA ILE A 16 0.03 -13.71 4.13
C ILE A 16 1.30 -12.90 3.95
N ALA A 17 1.70 -12.13 4.97
CA ALA A 17 2.94 -11.37 4.95
C ALA A 17 3.51 -11.18 6.37
N VAL A 18 4.83 -10.98 6.47
CA VAL A 18 5.53 -10.54 7.67
C VAL A 18 6.49 -9.44 7.28
N GLY A 19 6.32 -8.26 7.88
CA GLY A 19 7.24 -7.13 7.74
C GLY A 19 8.10 -6.95 8.99
N GLY A 20 8.90 -5.89 9.01
CA GLY A 20 9.75 -5.57 10.17
C GLY A 20 8.98 -5.14 11.42
N MET A 21 7.75 -4.63 11.29
CA MET A 21 6.95 -4.09 12.39
C MET A 21 5.59 -4.77 12.56
N ALA A 22 5.09 -5.42 11.53
CA ALA A 22 3.76 -6.02 11.54
C ALA A 22 3.70 -7.30 10.71
N GLU A 23 2.74 -8.14 11.04
CA GLU A 23 2.36 -9.31 10.25
C GLU A 23 0.95 -9.11 9.70
N VAL A 24 0.67 -9.67 8.53
CA VAL A 24 -0.62 -9.55 7.86
C VAL A 24 -1.25 -10.93 7.70
N PHE A 25 -2.50 -11.04 8.13
CA PHE A 25 -3.28 -12.27 8.03
C PHE A 25 -4.44 -12.07 7.05
N LYS A 26 -4.75 -13.13 6.31
CA LYS A 26 -6.11 -13.28 5.79
C LYS A 26 -6.99 -13.67 6.98
N ALA A 27 -8.05 -12.94 7.19
CA ALA A 27 -8.98 -13.17 8.28
C ALA A 27 -10.44 -13.12 7.78
N LYS A 28 -11.35 -13.70 8.56
CA LYS A 28 -12.77 -13.61 8.33
C LYS A 28 -13.42 -12.82 9.46
N ALA A 29 -14.15 -11.76 9.12
CA ALA A 29 -15.00 -11.01 10.03
C ALA A 29 -16.40 -11.63 10.05
N PHE A 30 -17.01 -11.67 11.23
CA PHE A 30 -18.39 -12.08 11.43
C PHE A 30 -19.19 -10.91 11.99
N GLY A 31 -20.30 -10.60 11.35
CA GLY A 31 -21.26 -9.60 11.78
C GLY A 31 -22.57 -10.24 12.23
N SER A 32 -23.55 -9.40 12.59
CA SER A 32 -24.93 -9.82 12.88
C SER A 32 -25.55 -10.53 11.67
N ASP A 33 -26.56 -11.36 11.92
CA ASP A 33 -27.37 -12.02 10.90
C ASP A 33 -26.60 -12.91 9.89
N GLY A 34 -25.45 -13.46 10.33
CA GLY A 34 -24.64 -14.34 9.50
C GLY A 34 -23.82 -13.63 8.43
N PHE A 35 -23.65 -12.30 8.52
CA PHE A 35 -22.77 -11.55 7.64
C PHE A 35 -21.33 -11.99 7.81
N GLU A 36 -20.67 -12.32 6.70
CA GLU A 36 -19.27 -12.72 6.67
C GLU A 36 -18.50 -11.90 5.63
N LYS A 37 -17.28 -11.51 5.98
CA LYS A 37 -16.39 -10.78 5.08
C LYS A 37 -14.95 -11.25 5.24
N ASP A 38 -14.29 -11.57 4.14
CA ASP A 38 -12.84 -11.75 4.13
C ASP A 38 -12.17 -10.37 4.25
N VAL A 39 -11.21 -10.25 5.18
CA VAL A 39 -10.44 -9.04 5.45
C VAL A 39 -8.95 -9.37 5.51
N ALA A 40 -8.11 -8.38 5.24
CA ALA A 40 -6.71 -8.43 5.63
C ALA A 40 -6.56 -7.77 7.00
N LEU A 41 -5.90 -8.45 7.93
CA LEU A 41 -5.66 -7.95 9.28
C LEU A 41 -4.17 -7.77 9.49
N LYS A 42 -3.72 -6.51 9.56
CA LYS A 42 -2.34 -6.10 9.82
C LYS A 42 -2.20 -5.91 11.33
N ARG A 43 -1.38 -6.72 12.00
CA ARG A 43 -1.16 -6.70 13.45
C ARG A 43 0.28 -6.35 13.76
N ILE A 44 0.52 -5.49 14.75
CA ILE A 44 1.87 -5.21 15.27
C ILE A 44 2.50 -6.49 15.80
N LEU A 45 3.78 -6.69 15.51
CA LEU A 45 4.53 -7.84 16.03
C LEU A 45 4.67 -7.74 17.56
N PRO A 46 4.52 -8.85 18.32
CA PRO A 46 4.58 -8.83 19.78
C PRO A 46 5.86 -8.22 20.35
N ASN A 47 7.00 -8.44 19.70
CA ASN A 47 8.30 -7.90 20.12
C ASN A 47 8.47 -6.39 19.91
N ILE A 48 7.52 -5.73 19.25
CA ILE A 48 7.50 -4.29 18.96
C ILE A 48 6.29 -3.61 19.65
N ALA A 49 5.36 -4.40 20.15
CA ALA A 49 4.12 -3.91 20.78
C ALA A 49 4.34 -3.10 22.08
N GLU A 50 5.56 -3.05 22.60
CA GLU A 50 5.95 -2.25 23.77
C GLU A 50 6.67 -0.94 23.39
N ASP A 51 7.03 -0.77 22.11
CA ASP A 51 7.72 0.42 21.64
C ASP A 51 6.70 1.50 21.21
N ALA A 52 6.57 2.54 22.03
CA ALA A 52 5.61 3.62 21.83
C ALA A 52 5.79 4.34 20.49
N GLU A 53 7.04 4.51 20.00
CA GLU A 53 7.32 5.20 18.73
C GLU A 53 6.74 4.40 17.54
N PHE A 54 6.87 3.07 17.56
CA PHE A 54 6.29 2.23 16.51
C PHE A 54 4.77 2.13 16.59
N ILE A 55 4.20 2.15 17.80
CA ILE A 55 2.75 2.18 17.98
C ILE A 55 2.18 3.48 17.43
N ASP A 56 2.76 4.63 17.76
CA ASP A 56 2.33 5.93 17.25
C ASP A 56 2.39 6.00 15.74
N MET A 57 3.48 5.50 15.13
CA MET A 57 3.62 5.41 13.68
C MET A 57 2.52 4.55 13.04
N PHE A 58 2.21 3.41 13.63
CA PHE A 58 1.17 2.50 13.13
C PHE A 58 -0.23 3.13 13.21
N ILE A 59 -0.50 3.83 14.32
CA ILE A 59 -1.77 4.55 14.54
C ILE A 59 -1.89 5.71 13.56
N ASP A 60 -0.85 6.49 13.35
CA ASP A 60 -0.88 7.67 12.47
C ASP A 60 -1.03 7.25 10.99
N GLU A 61 -0.39 6.17 10.56
CA GLU A 61 -0.62 5.55 9.25
C GLU A 61 -2.11 5.20 9.06
N ALA A 62 -2.70 4.52 10.06
CA ALA A 62 -4.10 4.14 10.02
C ALA A 62 -5.06 5.34 10.00
N LYS A 63 -4.82 6.38 10.83
CA LYS A 63 -5.66 7.59 10.89
C LYS A 63 -5.74 8.34 9.57
N ILE A 64 -4.68 8.32 8.78
CA ILE A 64 -4.65 8.96 7.46
C ILE A 64 -5.32 8.06 6.44
N ALA A 65 -4.95 6.79 6.41
CA ALA A 65 -5.48 5.85 5.42
C ALA A 65 -6.99 5.60 5.57
N VAL A 66 -7.55 5.66 6.79
CA VAL A 66 -9.01 5.60 7.03
C VAL A 66 -9.78 6.70 6.30
N LYS A 67 -9.17 7.88 6.11
CA LYS A 67 -9.82 9.01 5.42
C LYS A 67 -9.85 8.84 3.90
N LEU A 68 -9.14 7.86 3.36
CA LEU A 68 -9.02 7.61 1.93
C LEU A 68 -10.03 6.52 1.51
N SER A 69 -10.91 6.87 0.57
CA SER A 69 -11.87 5.95 -0.04
C SER A 69 -11.81 6.13 -1.55
N HIS A 70 -11.12 5.23 -2.25
CA HIS A 70 -10.90 5.29 -3.69
C HIS A 70 -10.72 3.89 -4.28
N ALA A 71 -11.13 3.68 -5.53
CA ALA A 71 -11.03 2.40 -6.22
C ALA A 71 -9.59 1.85 -6.28
N ASN A 72 -8.59 2.72 -6.34
CA ASN A 72 -7.18 2.35 -6.43
C ASN A 72 -6.39 2.49 -5.12
N ILE A 73 -7.08 2.59 -3.98
CA ILE A 73 -6.50 2.59 -2.63
C ILE A 73 -7.17 1.48 -1.83
N VAL A 74 -6.41 0.73 -1.04
CA VAL A 74 -6.98 -0.27 -0.14
C VAL A 74 -7.81 0.42 0.93
N GLN A 75 -9.06 0.00 1.09
CA GLN A 75 -9.96 0.55 2.09
C GLN A 75 -9.61 0.01 3.47
N ILE A 76 -9.35 0.90 4.42
CA ILE A 76 -9.26 0.56 5.84
C ILE A 76 -10.66 0.59 6.44
N PHE A 77 -11.00 -0.45 7.20
CA PHE A 77 -12.31 -0.59 7.85
C PHE A 77 -12.24 -0.20 9.33
N LYS A 78 -11.14 -0.60 10.02
CA LYS A 78 -11.02 -0.43 11.46
C LYS A 78 -9.56 -0.38 11.90
N LEU A 79 -9.26 0.50 12.86
CA LEU A 79 -8.08 0.44 13.72
C LEU A 79 -8.59 0.16 15.12
N ASP A 80 -8.08 -0.88 15.77
CA ASP A 80 -8.52 -1.27 17.10
C ASP A 80 -7.40 -2.05 17.82
N GLN A 81 -7.70 -2.55 19.03
CA GLN A 81 -6.78 -3.30 19.86
C GLN A 81 -7.47 -4.55 20.44
N VAL A 82 -6.77 -5.68 20.38
CA VAL A 82 -7.18 -6.95 21.01
C VAL A 82 -6.03 -7.44 21.88
N GLU A 83 -6.29 -7.72 23.16
CA GLU A 83 -5.28 -8.22 24.12
C GLU A 83 -3.98 -7.40 24.11
N GLY A 84 -4.09 -6.08 24.08
CA GLY A 84 -2.95 -5.17 24.02
C GLY A 84 -2.26 -5.03 22.67
N SER A 85 -2.63 -5.81 21.65
CA SER A 85 -2.07 -5.74 20.30
C SER A 85 -2.91 -4.85 19.39
N TYR A 86 -2.32 -3.78 18.85
CA TYR A 86 -2.95 -2.94 17.84
C TYR A 86 -3.04 -3.68 16.50
N PHE A 87 -4.15 -3.49 15.81
CA PHE A 87 -4.36 -4.02 14.48
C PHE A 87 -5.14 -3.06 13.57
N ILE A 88 -4.96 -3.22 12.27
CA ILE A 88 -5.72 -2.57 11.21
C ILE A 88 -6.45 -3.65 10.43
N ALA A 89 -7.79 -3.58 10.40
CA ALA A 89 -8.60 -4.39 9.50
C ALA A 89 -8.86 -3.63 8.20
N MET A 90 -8.57 -4.25 7.05
CA MET A 90 -8.67 -3.63 5.74
C MET A 90 -9.21 -4.59 4.69
N GLU A 91 -9.50 -4.04 3.52
CA GLU A 91 -9.92 -4.79 2.33
C GLU A 91 -8.89 -5.90 2.00
N TYR A 92 -9.38 -7.14 1.90
CA TYR A 92 -8.57 -8.26 1.43
C TYR A 92 -8.53 -8.27 -0.08
N ILE A 93 -7.35 -8.12 -0.66
CA ILE A 93 -7.12 -8.18 -2.10
C ILE A 93 -6.64 -9.59 -2.45
N GLN A 94 -7.51 -10.35 -3.11
CA GLN A 94 -7.13 -11.66 -3.64
C GLN A 94 -6.26 -11.49 -4.88
N GLY A 95 -4.96 -11.40 -4.67
CA GLY A 95 -4.00 -11.07 -5.72
C GLY A 95 -2.56 -11.17 -5.24
N ARG A 96 -1.68 -10.42 -5.91
CA ARG A 96 -0.24 -10.36 -5.58
C ARG A 96 0.25 -8.92 -5.65
N ASP A 97 1.33 -8.66 -4.94
CA ASP A 97 2.06 -7.41 -5.10
C ASP A 97 2.76 -7.36 -6.46
N LEU A 98 2.97 -6.14 -6.95
CA LEU A 98 3.52 -5.88 -8.27
C LEU A 98 4.94 -6.47 -8.44
N ARG A 99 5.72 -6.54 -7.36
CA ARG A 99 7.05 -7.16 -7.38
C ARG A 99 6.97 -8.65 -7.66
N THR A 100 6.10 -9.35 -6.93
CA THR A 100 5.85 -10.78 -7.12
C THR A 100 5.33 -11.09 -8.52
N ILE A 101 4.42 -10.26 -9.05
CA ILE A 101 3.90 -10.40 -10.41
C ILE A 101 5.02 -10.30 -11.42
N PHE A 102 5.85 -9.28 -11.29
CA PHE A 102 6.92 -8.98 -12.20
C PHE A 102 8.01 -10.07 -12.20
N ASP A 103 8.43 -10.51 -11.00
CA ASP A 103 9.42 -11.57 -10.85
C ASP A 103 8.90 -12.90 -11.41
N ARG A 104 7.59 -13.20 -11.27
CA ARG A 104 6.96 -14.38 -11.81
C ARG A 104 6.91 -14.37 -13.33
N ALA A 105 6.49 -13.26 -13.93
CA ALA A 105 6.42 -13.12 -15.39
C ALA A 105 7.79 -13.30 -16.06
N ARG A 106 8.86 -12.85 -15.40
CA ARG A 106 10.24 -13.01 -15.90
C ARG A 106 10.76 -14.44 -15.80
N ARG A 107 10.35 -15.22 -14.80
CA ARG A 107 10.85 -16.59 -14.56
C ARG A 107 10.14 -17.66 -15.39
N LYS A 108 8.89 -17.44 -15.77
CA LYS A 108 8.11 -18.36 -16.63
C LYS A 108 8.39 -18.06 -18.09
N ASP A 109 9.51 -18.59 -18.63
CA ASP A 109 9.87 -18.61 -20.06
C ASP A 109 9.55 -17.30 -20.83
N GLY A 110 9.74 -16.16 -20.13
CA GLY A 110 9.61 -14.84 -20.73
C GLY A 110 8.18 -14.56 -21.22
N ILE A 111 7.15 -14.62 -20.35
CA ILE A 111 5.86 -14.04 -20.71
C ILE A 111 6.11 -12.55 -20.97
N PRO A 112 6.03 -12.08 -22.24
CA PRO A 112 6.31 -10.69 -22.55
C PRO A 112 5.34 -9.79 -21.79
N ILE A 113 5.88 -8.84 -21.04
CA ILE A 113 5.04 -7.83 -20.40
C ILE A 113 4.85 -6.70 -21.42
N ASP A 114 3.63 -6.57 -21.95
CA ASP A 114 3.28 -5.52 -22.89
C ASP A 114 3.47 -4.13 -22.23
N PRO A 115 4.19 -3.19 -22.85
CA PRO A 115 4.26 -1.80 -22.38
C PRO A 115 2.89 -1.15 -22.12
N LYS A 116 1.83 -1.55 -22.85
CA LYS A 116 0.45 -1.09 -22.60
C LYS A 116 -0.07 -1.57 -21.23
N MET A 117 0.24 -2.81 -20.86
CA MET A 117 -0.14 -3.32 -19.54
C MET A 117 0.53 -2.51 -18.44
N ILE A 118 1.81 -2.22 -18.58
CA ILE A 118 2.56 -1.42 -17.61
C ILE A 118 1.97 0.00 -17.55
N ALA A 119 1.74 0.65 -18.69
CA ALA A 119 1.14 1.98 -18.76
C ALA A 119 -0.25 2.01 -18.09
N TYR A 120 -1.07 0.96 -18.31
CA TYR A 120 -2.37 0.82 -17.67
C TYR A 120 -2.25 0.75 -16.13
N VAL A 121 -1.36 -0.09 -15.62
CA VAL A 121 -1.14 -0.23 -14.17
C VAL A 121 -0.68 1.09 -13.55
N ILE A 122 0.31 1.76 -14.17
CA ILE A 122 0.81 3.05 -13.70
C ILE A 122 -0.29 4.13 -13.74
N ALA A 123 -1.13 4.15 -14.77
CA ALA A 123 -2.26 5.08 -14.84
C ALA A 123 -3.24 4.88 -13.68
N ARG A 124 -3.55 3.63 -13.29
CA ARG A 124 -4.41 3.34 -12.11
C ARG A 124 -3.76 3.79 -10.80
N ILE A 125 -2.43 3.65 -10.69
CA ILE A 125 -1.71 4.15 -9.51
C ILE A 125 -1.77 5.68 -9.46
N CYS A 126 -1.60 6.37 -10.59
CA CYS A 126 -1.74 7.83 -10.66
C CYS A 126 -3.12 8.30 -10.17
N GLU A 127 -4.21 7.61 -10.51
CA GLU A 127 -5.55 7.96 -10.02
C GLU A 127 -5.65 7.90 -8.49
N GLY A 128 -5.12 6.83 -7.88
CA GLY A 128 -5.09 6.69 -6.43
C GLY A 128 -4.24 7.75 -5.74
N LEU A 129 -3.05 8.03 -6.29
CA LEU A 129 -2.16 9.06 -5.76
C LEU A 129 -2.76 10.46 -5.90
N ASP A 130 -3.33 10.82 -7.06
CA ASP A 130 -3.95 12.14 -7.26
C ASP A 130 -5.09 12.37 -6.27
N TYR A 131 -5.93 11.35 -6.05
CA TYR A 131 -6.98 11.42 -5.04
C TYR A 131 -6.43 11.68 -3.64
N ALA A 132 -5.38 10.98 -3.22
CA ALA A 132 -4.78 11.15 -1.91
C ALA A 132 -4.10 12.53 -1.77
N HIS A 133 -3.34 12.96 -2.76
CA HIS A 133 -2.63 14.23 -2.78
C HIS A 133 -3.58 15.44 -2.70
N ARG A 134 -4.76 15.36 -3.35
CA ARG A 134 -5.78 16.43 -3.36
C ARG A 134 -6.80 16.34 -2.24
N LYS A 135 -6.64 15.36 -1.32
CA LYS A 135 -7.58 15.21 -0.21
C LYS A 135 -7.63 16.46 0.65
N ARG A 136 -8.86 16.89 0.98
CA ARG A 136 -9.12 18.05 1.84
C ARG A 136 -9.80 17.61 3.13
N ASP A 137 -9.64 18.40 4.18
CA ASP A 137 -10.36 18.25 5.43
C ASP A 137 -11.81 18.77 5.30
N GLU A 138 -12.57 18.67 6.39
CA GLU A 138 -13.97 19.14 6.45
C GLU A 138 -14.11 20.64 6.25
N GLN A 139 -13.04 21.41 6.49
CA GLN A 139 -12.96 22.84 6.30
C GLN A 139 -12.52 23.24 4.88
N GLY A 140 -12.18 22.25 4.03
CA GLY A 140 -11.74 22.44 2.66
C GLY A 140 -10.24 22.72 2.51
N ASN A 141 -9.44 22.64 3.59
CA ASN A 141 -8.00 22.83 3.51
C ASN A 141 -7.30 21.56 2.99
N PRO A 142 -6.24 21.67 2.18
CA PRO A 142 -5.45 20.53 1.77
C PRO A 142 -4.84 19.81 2.98
N ILE A 143 -5.01 18.49 3.07
CA ILE A 143 -4.39 17.68 4.15
C ILE A 143 -2.90 17.49 3.88
N GLY A 144 -2.46 17.56 2.62
CA GLY A 144 -1.05 17.40 2.24
C GLY A 144 -0.56 15.96 2.37
N ILE A 145 -1.39 14.99 2.05
CA ILE A 145 -1.01 13.58 2.11
C ILE A 145 0.02 13.29 1.01
N VAL A 146 1.15 12.72 1.40
CA VAL A 146 2.19 12.18 0.51
C VAL A 146 2.43 10.74 0.94
N HIS A 147 2.51 9.81 -0.01
CA HIS A 147 2.64 8.37 0.28
C HIS A 147 4.03 8.02 0.84
N ARG A 148 5.09 8.60 0.28
CA ARG A 148 6.51 8.50 0.72
C ARG A 148 7.16 7.12 0.60
N ASP A 149 6.42 6.08 0.26
CA ASP A 149 6.91 4.70 0.14
C ASP A 149 6.29 4.00 -1.10
N VAL A 150 6.17 4.72 -2.22
CA VAL A 150 5.70 4.13 -3.48
C VAL A 150 6.75 3.15 -3.98
N SER A 151 6.39 1.87 -3.99
CA SER A 151 7.27 0.77 -4.40
C SER A 151 6.44 -0.40 -4.93
N PRO A 152 7.03 -1.34 -5.68
CA PRO A 152 6.27 -2.47 -6.22
C PRO A 152 5.63 -3.37 -5.15
N GLN A 153 6.16 -3.40 -3.94
CA GLN A 153 5.61 -4.16 -2.82
C GLN A 153 4.34 -3.52 -2.24
N ASN A 154 4.21 -2.19 -2.36
CA ASN A 154 3.07 -1.42 -1.86
C ASN A 154 1.97 -1.22 -2.91
N ILE A 155 2.02 -1.98 -4.00
CA ILE A 155 1.01 -2.00 -5.06
C ILE A 155 0.51 -3.42 -5.21
N LEU A 156 -0.75 -3.66 -4.88
CA LEU A 156 -1.42 -4.94 -5.06
C LEU A 156 -2.24 -4.95 -6.34
N ILE A 157 -2.26 -6.08 -7.04
CA ILE A 157 -3.15 -6.29 -8.17
C ILE A 157 -3.97 -7.55 -7.91
N SER A 158 -5.30 -7.40 -7.94
CA SER A 158 -6.22 -8.52 -7.77
C SER A 158 -6.23 -9.43 -9.00
N TYR A 159 -6.58 -10.69 -8.82
CA TYR A 159 -6.81 -11.60 -9.97
C TYR A 159 -7.99 -11.18 -10.85
N GLU A 160 -8.78 -10.22 -10.41
CA GLU A 160 -9.83 -9.57 -11.20
C GLU A 160 -9.32 -8.33 -11.97
N GLY A 161 -8.05 -7.95 -11.79
CA GLY A 161 -7.41 -6.84 -12.49
C GLY A 161 -7.57 -5.47 -11.80
N ASP A 162 -7.95 -5.43 -10.52
CA ASP A 162 -7.97 -4.20 -9.75
C ASP A 162 -6.56 -3.87 -9.26
N VAL A 163 -6.15 -2.62 -9.42
CA VAL A 163 -4.86 -2.10 -8.94
C VAL A 163 -5.10 -1.29 -7.68
N LYS A 164 -4.41 -1.61 -6.59
CA LYS A 164 -4.61 -1.02 -5.27
C LYS A 164 -3.28 -0.59 -4.64
N ILE A 165 -3.21 0.64 -4.16
CA ILE A 165 -2.12 1.16 -3.35
C ILE A 165 -2.38 0.80 -1.89
N ILE A 166 -1.35 0.33 -1.18
CA ILE A 166 -1.39 0.00 0.25
C ILE A 166 -0.33 0.81 1.01
N ASP A 167 -0.46 0.84 2.32
CA ASP A 167 0.57 1.33 3.25
C ASP A 167 1.06 2.76 2.94
N PHE A 168 0.20 3.77 3.14
CA PHE A 168 0.59 5.16 3.07
C PHE A 168 1.60 5.48 4.18
N GLY A 169 2.89 5.54 3.83
CA GLY A 169 4.05 5.62 4.75
C GLY A 169 4.24 6.98 5.43
N VAL A 170 3.17 7.60 5.91
CA VAL A 170 3.15 8.96 6.47
C VAL A 170 4.07 9.13 7.67
N ALA A 171 4.26 8.09 8.44
CA ALA A 171 5.03 8.12 9.68
C ALA A 171 6.55 8.01 9.49
N LYS A 172 7.02 7.51 8.34
CA LYS A 172 8.46 7.25 8.11
C LYS A 172 9.30 8.52 7.89
N ALA A 173 8.69 9.69 7.72
CA ALA A 173 9.40 10.88 7.27
C ALA A 173 9.68 11.93 8.35
N GLN A 174 9.05 11.87 9.50
CA GLN A 174 9.28 12.89 10.53
C GLN A 174 10.42 12.57 11.50
N ASN A 175 10.84 11.31 11.66
CA ASN A 175 11.85 10.97 12.65
C ASN A 175 12.96 10.07 12.12
N LYS A 176 14.14 10.66 12.02
CA LYS A 176 15.48 10.05 12.15
C LYS A 176 15.82 8.86 11.23
N MET A 177 16.56 9.18 10.19
CA MET A 177 17.56 8.28 9.57
C MET A 177 18.54 7.65 10.59
N SER A 178 18.33 7.80 11.89
CA SER A 178 19.38 7.61 12.88
C SER A 178 19.34 6.31 13.68
N ARG A 179 18.41 5.36 13.48
CA ARG A 179 18.47 4.08 14.23
C ARG A 179 17.66 2.95 13.60
N THR A 180 17.90 2.63 12.35
CA THR A 180 17.37 1.38 11.80
C THR A 180 18.47 0.33 11.78
N GLN A 181 18.17 -0.81 12.42
CA GLN A 181 19.06 -1.97 12.44
C GLN A 181 19.57 -2.28 11.03
N ALA A 182 20.86 -2.38 10.89
CA ALA A 182 21.64 -2.55 9.65
C ALA A 182 21.35 -3.87 8.89
N GLY A 183 20.14 -4.31 8.78
CA GLY A 183 19.76 -5.51 8.04
C GLY A 183 18.38 -5.43 7.36
N ILE A 184 17.48 -4.57 7.83
CA ILE A 184 16.09 -4.49 7.35
C ILE A 184 15.95 -3.50 6.18
N LEU A 185 16.92 -2.62 5.98
CA LEU A 185 16.87 -1.51 5.01
C LEU A 185 17.46 -1.82 3.64
N LYS A 186 18.09 -2.96 3.45
CA LYS A 186 18.74 -3.29 2.18
C LYS A 186 17.71 -3.31 1.04
N GLY A 187 17.77 -2.29 0.17
CA GLY A 187 16.89 -2.14 -1.00
C GLY A 187 15.70 -1.19 -0.86
N LYS A 188 15.39 -0.66 0.35
CA LYS A 188 14.34 0.37 0.52
C LYS A 188 14.73 1.73 -0.05
N PHE A 189 16.01 2.07 -0.02
CA PHE A 189 16.52 3.33 -0.54
C PHE A 189 16.32 3.50 -2.06
N ALA A 190 16.24 2.38 -2.79
CA ALA A 190 16.22 2.39 -4.25
C ALA A 190 14.98 3.09 -4.86
N TYR A 191 13.93 3.34 -4.07
CA TYR A 191 12.71 4.03 -4.51
C TYR A 191 12.55 5.42 -3.92
N MET A 192 13.53 5.92 -3.14
CA MET A 192 13.47 7.28 -2.58
C MET A 192 13.72 8.33 -3.65
N SER A 193 13.04 9.47 -3.50
CA SER A 193 13.33 10.65 -4.32
C SER A 193 14.59 11.39 -3.84
N PRO A 194 15.26 12.20 -4.68
CA PRO A 194 16.42 12.99 -4.28
C PRO A 194 16.16 13.88 -3.06
N GLU A 195 14.99 14.51 -2.98
CA GLU A 195 14.58 15.35 -1.86
C GLU A 195 14.35 14.56 -0.57
N GLN A 196 13.85 13.30 -0.66
CA GLN A 196 13.76 12.41 0.51
C GLN A 196 15.14 12.07 1.08
N ILE A 197 16.09 11.77 0.20
CA ILE A 197 17.48 11.47 0.60
C ILE A 197 18.16 12.68 1.24
N GLN A 198 17.82 13.89 0.80
CA GLN A 198 18.35 15.13 1.33
C GLN A 198 17.64 15.61 2.60
N GLY A 199 16.56 14.96 3.01
CA GLY A 199 15.75 15.36 4.18
C GLY A 199 15.04 16.71 3.98
N LEU A 200 14.72 17.07 2.72
CA LEU A 200 14.00 18.29 2.37
C LEU A 200 12.50 18.13 2.63
N GLN A 201 11.78 19.25 2.60
CA GLN A 201 10.32 19.22 2.65
C GLN A 201 9.78 18.50 1.41
N LEU A 202 8.90 17.51 1.66
CA LEU A 202 8.33 16.66 0.61
C LEU A 202 6.96 17.19 0.19
N ASP A 203 6.70 17.08 -1.11
CA ASP A 203 5.37 17.23 -1.67
C ASP A 203 5.01 16.01 -2.55
N GLN A 204 3.86 16.07 -3.22
CA GLN A 204 3.34 14.99 -4.07
C GLN A 204 4.30 14.55 -5.19
N ARG A 205 5.21 15.43 -5.62
CA ARG A 205 6.17 15.16 -6.70
C ARG A 205 7.22 14.12 -6.30
N SER A 206 7.43 13.93 -4.99
CA SER A 206 8.28 12.84 -4.47
C SER A 206 7.71 11.47 -4.79
N ASP A 207 6.39 11.29 -4.64
CA ASP A 207 5.72 10.04 -5.00
C ASP A 207 5.78 9.77 -6.51
N LEU A 208 5.72 10.84 -7.32
CA LEU A 208 5.81 10.71 -8.79
C LEU A 208 7.21 10.29 -9.25
N PHE A 209 8.26 10.73 -8.55
CA PHE A 209 9.62 10.23 -8.80
C PHE A 209 9.72 8.73 -8.45
N SER A 210 9.23 8.34 -7.27
CA SER A 210 9.22 6.93 -6.85
C SER A 210 8.41 6.06 -7.81
N LEU A 211 7.25 6.56 -8.29
CA LEU A 211 6.45 5.90 -9.32
C LEU A 211 7.20 5.82 -10.66
N GLY A 212 7.98 6.83 -11.02
CA GLY A 212 8.86 6.84 -12.17
C GLY A 212 9.90 5.72 -12.11
N ILE A 213 10.49 5.46 -10.92
CA ILE A 213 11.40 4.32 -10.72
C ILE A 213 10.67 2.99 -10.95
N VAL A 214 9.49 2.82 -10.33
CA VAL A 214 8.67 1.63 -10.54
C VAL A 214 8.36 1.44 -12.02
N PHE A 215 7.93 2.50 -12.70
CA PHE A 215 7.62 2.47 -14.12
C PHE A 215 8.82 2.04 -14.97
N TYR A 216 9.99 2.65 -14.74
CA TYR A 216 11.23 2.29 -15.43
C TYR A 216 11.61 0.82 -15.24
N GLU A 217 11.57 0.32 -13.99
CA GLU A 217 11.90 -1.06 -13.69
C GLU A 217 10.96 -2.06 -14.38
N LEU A 218 9.68 -1.74 -14.45
CA LEU A 218 8.69 -2.57 -15.14
C LEU A 218 8.95 -2.61 -16.65
N LEU A 219 9.29 -1.46 -17.27
CA LEU A 219 9.55 -1.35 -18.69
C LEU A 219 10.83 -2.06 -19.13
N THR A 220 11.88 -1.94 -18.31
CA THR A 220 13.22 -2.46 -18.65
C THR A 220 13.48 -3.86 -18.13
N GLY A 221 12.72 -4.29 -17.13
CA GLY A 221 13.01 -5.52 -16.41
C GLY A 221 14.25 -5.44 -15.52
N GLN A 222 14.82 -4.28 -15.29
CA GLN A 222 16.03 -4.06 -14.51
C GLN A 222 15.79 -3.04 -13.43
N ARG A 223 16.42 -3.21 -12.27
CA ARG A 223 16.45 -2.18 -11.25
C ARG A 223 17.17 -0.95 -11.77
N LEU A 224 16.59 0.25 -11.52
CA LEU A 224 17.17 1.50 -11.99
C LEU A 224 18.37 1.91 -11.11
N PHE A 225 18.19 1.91 -9.79
CA PHE A 225 19.22 2.32 -8.85
C PHE A 225 19.65 1.14 -7.97
N VAL A 226 20.78 0.53 -8.31
CA VAL A 226 21.41 -0.56 -7.55
C VAL A 226 22.92 -0.33 -7.51
N GLY A 227 23.40 0.18 -6.38
CA GLY A 227 24.81 0.30 -6.08
C GLY A 227 25.35 -0.92 -5.32
N GLU A 228 26.68 -1.01 -5.22
CA GLU A 228 27.36 -2.02 -4.43
C GLU A 228 27.09 -1.86 -2.92
N SER A 229 26.74 -0.64 -2.50
CA SER A 229 26.35 -0.28 -1.14
C SER A 229 25.11 0.62 -1.15
N ASP A 230 24.47 0.78 0.00
CA ASP A 230 23.37 1.73 0.18
C ASP A 230 23.82 3.16 -0.14
N PHE A 231 25.04 3.54 0.29
CA PHE A 231 25.62 4.85 -0.03
C PHE A 231 25.76 5.05 -1.55
N HIS A 232 26.29 4.07 -2.27
CA HIS A 232 26.41 4.12 -3.73
C HIS A 232 25.03 4.20 -4.41
N THR A 233 24.02 3.48 -3.90
CA THR A 233 22.65 3.59 -4.39
C THR A 233 22.09 5.02 -4.23
N LEU A 234 22.33 5.65 -3.07
CA LEU A 234 21.93 7.04 -2.82
C LEU A 234 22.65 8.05 -3.73
N GLU A 235 23.95 7.81 -4.01
CA GLU A 235 24.70 8.63 -4.97
C GLU A 235 24.16 8.48 -6.41
N MET A 236 23.79 7.26 -6.82
CA MET A 236 23.14 7.04 -8.13
C MET A 236 21.86 7.85 -8.26
N ILE A 237 21.00 7.83 -7.25
CA ILE A 237 19.73 8.59 -7.26
C ILE A 237 20.00 10.10 -7.39
N ARG A 238 21.07 10.60 -6.75
CA ARG A 238 21.45 12.01 -6.80
C ARG A 238 22.06 12.42 -8.14
N ASN A 239 22.85 11.56 -8.76
CA ASN A 239 23.83 11.98 -9.79
C ASN A 239 23.70 11.24 -11.12
N MET A 240 23.14 10.01 -11.17
CA MET A 240 23.13 9.20 -12.39
C MET A 240 22.15 9.73 -13.43
N ASP A 241 22.62 9.98 -14.65
CA ASP A 241 21.74 10.26 -15.77
C ASP A 241 20.92 9.02 -16.14
N VAL A 242 19.60 9.15 -16.09
CA VAL A 242 18.70 8.05 -16.38
C VAL A 242 18.63 7.83 -17.90
N PRO A 243 19.07 6.68 -18.42
CA PRO A 243 18.94 6.40 -19.84
C PRO A 243 17.47 6.12 -20.19
N PRO A 244 17.02 6.40 -21.42
CA PRO A 244 15.65 6.09 -21.80
C PRO A 244 15.38 4.59 -21.71
N PRO A 245 14.19 4.17 -21.21
CA PRO A 245 13.81 2.76 -21.12
C PRO A 245 14.00 1.98 -22.43
N SER A 246 13.72 2.61 -23.58
CA SER A 246 13.90 2.00 -24.90
C SER A 246 15.34 1.60 -25.21
N SER A 247 16.33 2.23 -24.58
CA SER A 247 17.74 1.82 -24.71
C SER A 247 18.05 0.46 -24.07
N LYS A 248 17.21 0.02 -23.13
CA LYS A 248 17.32 -1.27 -22.45
C LYS A 248 16.32 -2.30 -22.97
N ASN A 249 15.15 -1.84 -23.40
CA ASN A 249 14.09 -2.65 -23.99
C ASN A 249 13.56 -1.98 -25.27
N PRO A 250 14.01 -2.42 -26.47
CA PRO A 250 13.58 -1.82 -27.73
C PRO A 250 12.08 -1.91 -28.02
N GLN A 251 11.32 -2.69 -27.28
CA GLN A 251 9.86 -2.77 -27.39
C GLN A 251 9.15 -1.55 -26.77
N VAL A 252 9.86 -0.75 -25.97
CA VAL A 252 9.31 0.44 -25.33
C VAL A 252 9.22 1.58 -26.36
N PRO A 253 8.02 2.13 -26.61
CA PRO A 253 7.84 3.26 -27.51
C PRO A 253 8.44 4.55 -26.94
N LYS A 254 8.89 5.46 -27.83
CA LYS A 254 9.45 6.76 -27.43
C LYS A 254 8.50 7.61 -26.56
N ALA A 255 7.20 7.57 -26.82
CA ALA A 255 6.22 8.28 -26.00
C ALA A 255 6.25 7.82 -24.53
N ILE A 256 6.54 6.54 -24.30
CA ILE A 256 6.71 5.98 -22.93
C ILE A 256 8.05 6.38 -22.32
N ASP A 257 9.11 6.50 -23.11
CA ASP A 257 10.38 7.06 -22.63
C ASP A 257 10.20 8.48 -22.08
N GLU A 258 9.50 9.33 -22.82
CA GLU A 258 9.24 10.73 -22.45
C GLU A 258 8.49 10.82 -21.12
N ILE A 259 7.44 10.02 -20.95
CA ILE A 259 6.65 9.98 -19.71
C ILE A 259 7.52 9.50 -18.54
N SER A 260 8.29 8.43 -18.73
CA SER A 260 9.15 7.86 -17.70
C SER A 260 10.25 8.83 -17.28
N LEU A 261 10.95 9.43 -18.23
CA LEU A 261 12.04 10.37 -17.96
C LEU A 261 11.55 11.68 -17.32
N LYS A 262 10.35 12.16 -17.71
CA LYS A 262 9.75 13.33 -17.06
C LYS A 262 9.42 13.05 -15.59
N ALA A 263 8.88 11.88 -15.26
CA ALA A 263 8.64 11.49 -13.87
C ALA A 263 9.95 11.40 -13.07
N LEU A 264 11.05 10.96 -13.71
CA LEU A 264 12.38 10.77 -13.10
C LEU A 264 13.28 12.03 -13.17
N ALA A 265 12.76 13.18 -13.60
CA ALA A 265 13.53 14.41 -13.59
C ALA A 265 14.02 14.75 -12.16
N ARG A 266 15.33 15.01 -11.99
CA ARG A 266 15.90 15.35 -10.67
C ARG A 266 15.40 16.69 -10.17
N ASN A 267 15.36 17.69 -11.05
CA ASN A 267 14.74 18.96 -10.72
C ASN A 267 13.24 18.76 -10.57
N VAL A 268 12.74 19.03 -9.37
CA VAL A 268 11.33 18.87 -9.00
C VAL A 268 10.41 19.67 -9.94
N ASP A 269 10.84 20.85 -10.41
CA ASP A 269 10.04 21.71 -11.29
C ASP A 269 9.97 21.19 -12.75
N GLN A 270 10.81 20.24 -13.12
CA GLN A 270 10.78 19.56 -14.42
C GLN A 270 9.95 18.29 -14.41
N ARG A 271 9.50 17.83 -13.23
CA ARG A 271 8.60 16.68 -13.10
C ARG A 271 7.16 17.03 -13.40
N TYR A 272 6.31 16.03 -13.41
CA TYR A 272 4.87 16.24 -13.33
C TYR A 272 4.52 16.94 -12.02
N THR A 273 3.65 17.96 -12.08
CA THR A 273 3.19 18.68 -10.89
C THR A 273 2.15 17.84 -10.13
N TYR A 274 1.27 17.17 -10.86
CA TYR A 274 0.21 16.34 -10.30
C TYR A 274 0.23 14.93 -10.93
N ALA A 275 -0.27 13.96 -10.19
CA ALA A 275 -0.40 12.60 -10.70
C ALA A 275 -1.42 12.51 -11.84
N SER A 276 -2.43 13.38 -11.85
CA SER A 276 -3.36 13.54 -12.98
C SER A 276 -2.67 13.91 -14.29
N ASP A 277 -1.61 14.72 -14.26
CA ASP A 277 -0.91 15.12 -15.50
C ASP A 277 -0.18 13.90 -16.12
N MET A 278 0.46 13.09 -15.27
CA MET A 278 1.09 11.84 -15.72
C MET A 278 0.03 10.83 -16.20
N HIS A 279 -1.10 10.75 -15.51
CA HIS A 279 -2.24 9.92 -15.91
C HIS A 279 -2.75 10.29 -17.30
N GLU A 280 -2.92 11.60 -17.59
CA GLU A 280 -3.38 12.06 -18.91
C GLU A 280 -2.43 11.66 -20.04
N ASP A 281 -1.11 11.78 -19.85
CA ASP A 281 -0.12 11.38 -20.84
C ASP A 281 -0.17 9.86 -21.09
N LEU A 282 -0.30 9.05 -20.01
CA LEU A 282 -0.47 7.60 -20.11
C LEU A 282 -1.79 7.21 -20.81
N GLN A 283 -2.89 7.89 -20.51
CA GLN A 283 -4.17 7.66 -21.17
C GLN A 283 -4.09 8.01 -22.66
N ARG A 284 -3.46 9.12 -23.01
CA ARG A 284 -3.24 9.50 -24.42
C ARG A 284 -2.49 8.40 -25.16
N TYR A 285 -1.44 7.84 -24.57
CA TYR A 285 -0.71 6.71 -25.13
C TYR A 285 -1.61 5.48 -25.29
N LEU A 286 -2.36 5.09 -24.27
CA LEU A 286 -3.22 3.90 -24.28
C LEU A 286 -4.32 3.99 -25.35
N TYR A 287 -4.98 5.15 -25.47
CA TYR A 287 -6.05 5.34 -26.45
C TYR A 287 -5.55 5.47 -27.89
N SER A 288 -4.33 5.97 -28.08
CA SER A 288 -3.71 6.07 -29.41
C SER A 288 -3.23 4.72 -29.95
N ASN A 289 -3.16 3.68 -29.11
CA ASN A 289 -2.58 2.39 -29.47
C ASN A 289 -3.61 1.25 -29.36
N GLN A 290 -4.30 0.97 -30.46
CA GLN A 290 -5.29 -0.11 -30.54
C GLN A 290 -4.64 -1.52 -30.56
N PRO A 291 -5.29 -2.58 -30.03
CA PRO A 291 -6.50 -2.50 -29.20
C PRO A 291 -6.20 -1.88 -27.82
N ILE A 292 -7.23 -1.24 -27.23
CA ILE A 292 -7.10 -0.62 -25.90
C ILE A 292 -6.90 -1.72 -24.87
N PHE A 293 -5.92 -1.52 -23.95
CA PHE A 293 -5.70 -2.42 -22.85
C PHE A 293 -6.73 -2.16 -21.73
N THR A 294 -7.32 -3.23 -21.19
CA THR A 294 -8.43 -3.15 -20.24
C THR A 294 -8.13 -3.91 -18.94
N ARG A 295 -8.95 -3.68 -17.90
CA ARG A 295 -8.93 -4.45 -16.65
C ARG A 295 -9.03 -5.97 -16.93
N GLN A 296 -9.85 -6.37 -17.90
CA GLN A 296 -10.03 -7.78 -18.25
C GLN A 296 -8.75 -8.41 -18.82
N ASN A 297 -7.99 -7.67 -19.63
CA ASN A 297 -6.69 -8.15 -20.13
C ASN A 297 -5.70 -8.35 -18.97
N LEU A 298 -5.68 -7.43 -17.99
CA LEU A 298 -4.84 -7.58 -16.80
C LEU A 298 -5.26 -8.79 -15.96
N SER A 299 -6.56 -9.00 -15.75
CA SER A 299 -7.10 -10.17 -15.05
C SER A 299 -6.69 -11.47 -15.73
N GLN A 300 -6.85 -11.57 -17.06
CA GLN A 300 -6.47 -12.74 -17.82
C GLN A 300 -4.97 -13.06 -17.67
N PHE A 301 -4.11 -12.05 -17.84
CA PHE A 301 -2.67 -12.18 -17.66
C PHE A 301 -2.31 -12.73 -16.27
N LEU A 302 -2.90 -12.17 -15.20
CA LEU A 302 -2.62 -12.62 -13.84
C LEU A 302 -3.11 -14.05 -13.56
N ARG A 303 -4.30 -14.40 -14.02
CA ARG A 303 -4.85 -15.76 -13.86
C ARG A 303 -4.00 -16.80 -14.59
N GLU A 304 -3.42 -16.44 -15.71
CA GLU A 304 -2.49 -17.31 -16.44
C GLU A 304 -1.15 -17.44 -15.70
N CYS A 305 -0.55 -16.33 -15.26
CA CYS A 305 0.70 -16.32 -14.51
C CYS A 305 0.62 -17.09 -13.19
N PHE A 306 -0.53 -17.03 -12.50
CA PHE A 306 -0.72 -17.57 -11.16
C PHE A 306 -1.74 -18.71 -11.08
N LYS A 307 -1.97 -19.42 -12.19
CA LYS A 307 -2.97 -20.50 -12.27
C LYS A 307 -2.83 -21.54 -11.15
N GLU A 308 -1.61 -22.00 -10.91
CA GLU A 308 -1.33 -23.02 -9.87
C GLU A 308 -1.55 -22.47 -8.45
N ASP A 309 -1.18 -21.18 -8.23
CA ASP A 309 -1.38 -20.53 -6.94
C ASP A 309 -2.86 -20.32 -6.64
N LEU A 310 -3.64 -19.98 -7.65
CA LEU A 310 -5.11 -19.85 -7.55
C LEU A 310 -5.76 -21.18 -7.14
N GLU A 311 -5.36 -22.29 -7.75
CA GLU A 311 -5.90 -23.62 -7.37
C GLU A 311 -5.50 -23.99 -5.93
N LYS A 312 -4.27 -23.72 -5.51
CA LYS A 312 -3.84 -23.93 -4.13
C LYS A 312 -4.62 -23.05 -3.14
N GLU A 313 -4.91 -21.80 -3.49
CA GLU A 313 -5.71 -20.89 -2.65
C GLU A 313 -7.16 -21.36 -2.53
N LYS A 314 -7.79 -21.83 -3.62
CA LYS A 314 -9.12 -22.41 -3.60
C LYS A 314 -9.20 -23.62 -2.66
N LEU A 315 -8.23 -24.52 -2.75
CA LEU A 315 -8.16 -25.70 -1.88
C LEU A 315 -8.01 -25.32 -0.40
N ARG A 316 -7.15 -24.32 -0.09
CA ARG A 316 -7.00 -23.83 1.29
C ARG A 316 -8.30 -23.19 1.81
N THR A 317 -8.94 -22.35 1.01
CA THR A 317 -10.20 -21.72 1.40
C THR A 317 -11.30 -22.76 1.63
N ALA A 318 -11.39 -23.77 0.76
CA ALA A 318 -12.33 -24.88 0.92
C ALA A 318 -12.09 -25.68 2.21
N ALA A 319 -10.83 -25.81 2.64
CA ALA A 319 -10.47 -26.54 3.85
C ALA A 319 -10.92 -25.84 5.15
N TYR A 320 -11.18 -24.53 5.13
CA TYR A 320 -11.74 -23.80 6.27
C TYR A 320 -13.26 -23.88 6.35
N LYS A 321 -13.94 -24.27 5.25
CA LYS A 321 -15.40 -24.30 5.18
C LYS A 321 -16.05 -25.13 6.30
N PRO A 322 -15.62 -26.37 6.62
CA PRO A 322 -16.22 -27.16 7.70
C PRO A 322 -16.18 -26.44 9.07
N PHE A 323 -15.07 -25.77 9.37
CA PHE A 323 -14.93 -25.01 10.61
C PHE A 323 -15.96 -23.87 10.69
N PHE A 324 -16.10 -23.09 9.63
CA PHE A 324 -17.05 -21.97 9.61
C PHE A 324 -18.51 -22.45 9.55
N ASP A 325 -18.79 -23.58 8.91
CA ASP A 325 -20.13 -24.20 8.92
C ASP A 325 -20.53 -24.66 10.33
N GLU A 326 -19.58 -25.17 11.12
CA GLU A 326 -19.80 -25.52 12.52
C GLU A 326 -19.99 -24.29 13.41
N LEU A 327 -19.16 -23.26 13.23
CA LEU A 327 -19.27 -21.98 13.92
C LEU A 327 -20.66 -21.34 13.73
N ARG A 328 -21.21 -21.36 12.50
CA ARG A 328 -22.56 -20.84 12.21
C ARG A 328 -23.66 -21.61 12.93
N LYS A 329 -23.50 -22.94 13.09
CA LYS A 329 -24.50 -23.78 13.74
C LYS A 329 -24.50 -23.62 15.26
N ASN A 330 -23.36 -23.35 15.86
CA ASN A 330 -23.20 -23.25 17.31
C ASN A 330 -22.22 -22.12 17.70
N PRO A 331 -22.60 -20.84 17.54
CA PRO A 331 -21.76 -19.71 17.87
C PRO A 331 -21.24 -19.73 19.32
N ALA A 332 -22.09 -20.13 20.28
CA ALA A 332 -21.78 -20.16 21.70
C ALA A 332 -20.65 -21.16 22.07
N ALA A 333 -20.42 -22.20 21.27
CA ALA A 333 -19.34 -23.15 21.52
C ALA A 333 -17.95 -22.56 21.26
N PHE A 334 -17.87 -21.42 20.56
CA PHE A 334 -16.63 -20.74 20.18
C PHE A 334 -16.38 -19.45 21.00
N GLU A 335 -17.40 -18.95 21.72
CA GLU A 335 -17.27 -17.83 22.66
C GLU A 335 -16.62 -18.23 24.00
N GLN A 336 -16.53 -19.53 24.31
CA GLN A 336 -15.96 -20.06 25.53
C GLN A 336 -14.44 -20.27 25.53
N GLY A 337 -13.74 -19.92 24.46
CA GLY A 337 -12.28 -19.78 24.46
C GLY A 337 -11.90 -18.39 24.94
N ASP A 338 -11.75 -18.23 26.27
CA ASP A 338 -11.13 -17.09 26.97
C ASP A 338 -11.10 -15.74 26.22
N THR A 339 -12.26 -15.08 26.10
CA THR A 339 -12.30 -13.65 25.88
C THR A 339 -12.49 -12.97 27.23
N PRO A 340 -11.55 -12.14 27.73
CA PRO A 340 -11.84 -11.25 28.83
C PRO A 340 -12.97 -10.31 28.35
N SER A 341 -14.08 -10.33 29.11
CA SER A 341 -15.27 -9.51 28.88
C SER A 341 -14.89 -8.09 28.52
N SER A 342 -15.36 -7.62 27.37
CA SER A 342 -15.37 -6.21 26.99
C SER A 342 -16.23 -5.41 27.96
N GLN A 343 -15.67 -4.99 29.09
CA GLN A 343 -16.21 -3.85 29.81
C GLN A 343 -15.91 -2.62 28.95
N ALA A 344 -16.93 -2.15 28.27
CA ALA A 344 -16.95 -0.88 27.59
C ALA A 344 -16.52 0.22 28.56
N ALA A 345 -15.28 0.63 28.50
CA ALA A 345 -14.84 1.88 29.09
C ALA A 345 -15.41 3.01 28.22
N SER A 346 -16.63 3.46 28.56
CA SER A 346 -17.13 4.75 28.16
C SER A 346 -16.20 5.81 28.74
N MET A 347 -15.22 6.26 27.98
CA MET A 347 -14.44 7.44 28.31
C MET A 347 -15.35 8.66 28.20
N ASN A 348 -15.87 9.10 29.34
CA ASN A 348 -16.37 10.44 29.57
C ASN A 348 -15.24 11.43 29.27
N MET A 349 -15.33 12.15 28.18
CA MET A 349 -14.52 13.35 27.97
C MET A 349 -14.93 14.40 28.99
N PRO A 350 -14.02 15.00 29.77
CA PRO A 350 -14.36 16.14 30.59
C PRO A 350 -14.72 17.32 29.71
N GLN A 351 -15.94 17.80 29.82
CA GLN A 351 -16.33 19.10 29.28
C GLN A 351 -15.49 20.20 29.95
N GLN A 352 -14.61 20.83 29.21
CA GLN A 352 -13.97 22.08 29.66
C GLN A 352 -15.03 23.18 29.67
N GLN A 353 -15.42 23.57 30.86
CA GLN A 353 -16.21 24.79 31.11
C GLN A 353 -15.38 26.00 30.71
N PHE A 354 -15.82 26.68 29.66
CA PHE A 354 -15.34 28.04 29.39
C PHE A 354 -15.91 29.00 30.45
N HIS A 355 -15.06 29.43 31.39
CA HIS A 355 -15.36 30.57 32.26
C HIS A 355 -15.18 31.85 31.43
N GLN A 356 -16.30 32.50 31.14
CA GLN A 356 -16.35 33.90 30.72
C GLN A 356 -15.96 34.75 31.92
N HIS A 357 -14.80 35.36 31.90
CA HIS A 357 -14.50 36.50 32.76
C HIS A 357 -14.98 37.79 32.08
N HIS A 358 -16.15 38.23 32.53
CA HIS A 358 -16.56 39.60 32.42
C HIS A 358 -15.66 40.43 33.35
N ASN A 359 -14.90 41.33 32.82
CA ASN A 359 -14.25 42.38 33.59
C ASN A 359 -14.99 43.70 33.33
N MET A 360 -15.84 44.06 34.31
CA MET A 360 -16.36 45.42 34.44
C MET A 360 -15.38 46.23 35.23
N GLY A 361 -15.04 47.39 34.74
CA GLY A 361 -15.25 48.63 35.35
C GLY A 361 -14.17 49.28 36.17
N SER A 362 -13.96 50.48 35.75
CA SER A 362 -13.79 51.72 36.55
C SER A 362 -12.52 51.93 37.40
N GLY A 363 -11.85 52.96 37.09
CA GLY A 363 -10.86 53.64 37.88
C GLY A 363 -9.92 54.45 37.02
#